data_1c67300ad9495206feba97d691c03553
#
_entry.id   1c67300ad9495206feba97d691c03553
#
_cell.length_a   1.000
_cell.length_b   1.000
_cell.length_c   1.000
_cell.angle_alpha   90.00
_cell.angle_beta   90.00
_cell.angle_gamma   90.00
#
_symmetry.space_group_name_H-M   'P 1'
#
loop_
_entity.id
_entity.type
_entity.pdbx_description
1 polymer ?
#
loop_
_entity_poly.entity_id
_entity_poly.type
_entity_poly.pdbx_seq_one_letter_code
_entity_poly.pdbx_strand_id
1 'polypeptide(L)'
;NIIFDGYPRNLNQALKLDLLLKKYNQEISCVLNLNVDEELIKKRILGRQICTNCDLIFNEFFNPSTKENHNCDISFLVKRSDDNEETISKRYKTYIDKTLPILDYYKKLNLLHEIDGKTDIDQIFEQISRIIASLET
;
A
#
# COMPACT_ATOMS: atom_id res chain seq x y z
N ASN A 1 9.80 -10.41 13.37
CA ASN A 1 9.42 -9.10 12.82
C ASN A 1 7.95 -9.13 12.40
N ILE A 2 7.22 -8.04 12.62
CA ILE A 2 5.80 -7.89 12.27
C ILE A 2 5.67 -6.70 11.32
N ILE A 3 4.89 -6.88 10.24
CA ILE A 3 4.53 -5.80 9.31
C ILE A 3 3.03 -5.55 9.46
N PHE A 4 2.66 -4.29 9.70
CA PHE A 4 1.27 -3.85 9.69
C PHE A 4 0.97 -3.23 8.32
N ASP A 5 0.15 -3.91 7.53
CA ASP A 5 -0.34 -3.40 6.25
C ASP A 5 -1.76 -2.88 6.38
N GLY A 6 -1.97 -1.63 5.94
CA GLY A 6 -3.26 -0.96 6.03
C GLY A 6 -3.72 -0.63 7.47
N TYR A 7 -2.81 -0.61 8.44
CA TYR A 7 -3.06 -0.23 9.82
C TYR A 7 -1.77 0.39 10.42
N PRO A 8 -1.87 1.48 11.23
CA PRO A 8 -3.06 2.26 11.58
C PRO A 8 -3.59 3.12 10.41
N ARG A 9 -4.87 3.48 10.44
CA ARG A 9 -5.53 4.36 9.45
C ARG A 9 -6.02 5.69 10.02
N ASN A 10 -5.82 5.92 11.30
CA ASN A 10 -6.09 7.18 11.96
C ASN A 10 -5.20 7.33 13.21
N LEU A 11 -5.10 8.56 13.71
CA LEU A 11 -4.22 8.88 14.85
C LEU A 11 -4.56 8.09 16.11
N ASN A 12 -5.84 7.87 16.40
CA ASN A 12 -6.27 7.10 17.57
C ASN A 12 -5.77 5.64 17.51
N GLN A 13 -5.81 5.04 16.32
CA GLN A 13 -5.27 3.70 16.11
C GLN A 13 -3.74 3.68 16.26
N ALA A 14 -3.03 4.70 15.78
CA ALA A 14 -1.58 4.81 15.94
C ALA A 14 -1.18 4.88 17.43
N LEU A 15 -1.83 5.75 18.20
CA LEU A 15 -1.59 5.86 19.64
C LEU A 15 -1.91 4.57 20.41
N LYS A 16 -3.00 3.87 20.03
CA LYS A 16 -3.34 2.57 20.64
C LYS A 16 -2.34 1.48 20.29
N LEU A 17 -1.82 1.48 19.07
CA LEU A 17 -0.78 0.55 18.64
C LEU A 17 0.50 0.76 19.46
N ASP A 18 0.95 2.00 19.62
CA ASP A 18 2.14 2.31 20.41
C ASP A 18 1.98 1.88 21.87
N LEU A 19 0.80 2.11 22.46
CA LEU A 19 0.51 1.67 23.82
C LEU A 19 0.48 0.13 23.93
N LEU A 20 -0.04 -0.55 22.92
CA LEU A 20 -0.07 -2.01 22.88
C LEU A 20 1.36 -2.57 22.79
N LEU A 21 2.17 -2.07 21.88
CA LEU A 21 3.55 -2.54 21.67
C LEU A 21 4.40 -2.34 22.94
N LYS A 22 4.27 -1.19 23.60
CA LYS A 22 4.96 -0.91 24.88
C LYS A 22 4.68 -1.96 25.96
N LYS A 23 3.46 -2.53 26.02
CA LYS A 23 3.14 -3.62 26.99
C LYS A 23 3.99 -4.88 26.75
N TYR A 24 4.49 -5.06 25.53
CA TYR A 24 5.31 -6.21 25.16
C TYR A 24 6.78 -5.85 24.99
N ASN A 25 7.20 -4.68 25.47
CA ASN A 25 8.55 -4.13 25.27
C ASN A 25 8.95 -4.09 23.79
N GLN A 26 8.00 -3.74 22.94
CA GLN A 26 8.17 -3.57 21.50
C GLN A 26 7.86 -2.12 21.10
N GLU A 27 8.39 -1.71 19.97
CA GLU A 27 8.13 -0.40 19.38
C GLU A 27 8.07 -0.49 17.86
N ILE A 28 7.57 0.57 17.22
CA ILE A 28 7.62 0.72 15.76
C ILE A 28 9.06 1.07 15.38
N SER A 29 9.67 0.25 14.55
CA SER A 29 11.04 0.48 14.04
C SER A 29 11.06 1.47 12.89
N CYS A 30 10.09 1.40 11.98
CA CYS A 30 9.92 2.36 10.89
C CYS A 30 8.49 2.38 10.37
N VAL A 31 8.16 3.44 9.66
CA VAL A 31 6.91 3.62 8.91
C VAL A 31 7.26 3.95 7.48
N LEU A 32 6.79 3.13 6.55
CA LEU A 32 7.02 3.30 5.13
C LEU A 32 5.77 3.93 4.48
N ASN A 33 5.91 5.13 3.96
CA ASN A 33 4.84 5.82 3.23
C ASN A 33 5.13 5.77 1.72
N LEU A 34 4.30 5.08 0.97
CA LEU A 34 4.36 5.08 -0.49
C LEU A 34 3.67 6.35 -1.02
N ASN A 35 4.45 7.29 -1.50
CA ASN A 35 3.95 8.54 -2.06
C ASN A 35 3.49 8.31 -3.50
N VAL A 36 2.18 8.39 -3.72
CA VAL A 36 1.54 8.18 -5.03
C VAL A 36 0.47 9.24 -5.22
N ASP A 37 0.41 9.85 -6.41
CA ASP A 37 -0.64 10.82 -6.72
C ASP A 37 -2.00 10.15 -6.99
N GLU A 38 -3.07 10.95 -6.82
CA GLU A 38 -4.45 10.47 -6.93
C GLU A 38 -4.76 9.86 -8.29
N GLU A 39 -4.27 10.46 -9.37
CA GLU A 39 -4.55 9.97 -10.73
C GLU A 39 -3.92 8.59 -10.98
N LEU A 40 -2.70 8.40 -10.50
CA LEU A 40 -2.03 7.10 -10.62
C LEU A 40 -2.71 6.04 -9.75
N ILE A 41 -3.17 6.40 -8.54
CA ILE A 41 -3.98 5.52 -7.68
C ILE A 41 -5.26 5.11 -8.41
N LYS A 42 -5.99 6.06 -9.00
CA LYS A 42 -7.21 5.77 -9.79
C LYS A 42 -6.92 4.79 -10.92
N LYS A 43 -5.89 5.04 -11.73
CA LYS A 43 -5.49 4.13 -12.82
C LYS A 43 -5.14 2.74 -12.30
N ARG A 44 -4.37 2.64 -11.21
CA ARG A 44 -3.99 1.35 -10.63
C ARG A 44 -5.21 0.55 -10.15
N ILE A 45 -6.17 1.21 -9.53
CA ILE A 45 -7.37 0.52 -9.00
C ILE A 45 -8.34 0.18 -10.13
N LEU A 46 -8.64 1.12 -11.03
CA LEU A 46 -9.57 0.89 -12.15
C LEU A 46 -9.06 -0.13 -13.15
N GLY A 47 -7.74 -0.22 -13.32
CA GLY A 47 -7.10 -1.19 -14.20
C GLY A 47 -6.91 -2.58 -13.60
N ARG A 48 -7.19 -2.76 -12.30
CA ARG A 48 -6.98 -4.02 -11.61
C ARG A 48 -7.95 -5.10 -12.10
N GLN A 49 -7.39 -6.28 -12.39
CA GLN A 49 -8.11 -7.47 -12.78
C GLN A 49 -7.60 -8.66 -11.97
N ILE A 50 -8.50 -9.53 -11.57
CA ILE A 50 -8.18 -10.75 -10.83
C ILE A 50 -8.67 -11.95 -11.64
N CYS A 51 -7.82 -12.93 -11.83
CA CYS A 51 -8.22 -14.19 -12.43
C CYS A 51 -8.95 -15.05 -11.38
N THR A 52 -10.20 -15.39 -11.62
CA THR A 52 -11.01 -16.22 -10.71
C THR A 52 -10.57 -17.69 -10.67
N ASN A 53 -9.70 -18.11 -11.58
CA ASN A 53 -9.22 -19.49 -11.66
C ASN A 53 -7.86 -19.71 -10.98
N CYS A 54 -6.95 -18.73 -11.04
CA CYS A 54 -5.59 -18.87 -10.49
C CYS A 54 -5.22 -17.79 -9.47
N ASP A 55 -6.15 -16.89 -9.14
CA ASP A 55 -5.99 -15.77 -8.20
C ASP A 55 -4.87 -14.76 -8.52
N LEU A 56 -4.26 -14.87 -9.69
CA LEU A 56 -3.26 -13.90 -10.15
C LEU A 56 -3.91 -12.53 -10.40
N ILE A 57 -3.18 -11.48 -10.03
CA ILE A 57 -3.61 -10.11 -10.16
C ILE A 57 -2.87 -9.47 -11.33
N PHE A 58 -3.63 -8.87 -12.23
CA PHE A 58 -3.15 -8.12 -13.38
C PHE A 58 -3.62 -6.67 -13.32
N ASN A 59 -3.04 -5.84 -14.16
CA ASN A 59 -3.48 -4.47 -14.36
C ASN A 59 -3.43 -4.13 -15.84
N GLU A 60 -4.57 -3.74 -16.41
CA GLU A 60 -4.68 -3.46 -17.84
C GLU A 60 -3.75 -2.35 -18.35
N PHE A 61 -3.28 -1.45 -17.46
CA PHE A 61 -2.38 -0.35 -17.83
C PHE A 61 -0.90 -0.61 -17.54
N PHE A 62 -0.58 -1.38 -16.50
CA PHE A 62 0.80 -1.51 -15.98
C PHE A 62 1.37 -2.92 -16.06
N ASN A 63 0.52 -3.93 -15.99
CA ASN A 63 0.90 -5.34 -16.08
C ASN A 63 -0.28 -6.15 -16.65
N PRO A 64 -0.55 -6.00 -17.97
CA PRO A 64 -1.67 -6.70 -18.57
C PRO A 64 -1.45 -8.21 -18.60
N SER A 65 -2.55 -8.95 -18.55
CA SER A 65 -2.53 -10.40 -18.76
C SER A 65 -2.18 -10.71 -20.21
N THR A 66 -1.17 -11.55 -20.41
CA THR A 66 -0.71 -12.02 -21.72
C THR A 66 -0.58 -13.55 -21.70
N LYS A 67 -0.40 -14.17 -22.87
CA LYS A 67 -0.16 -15.62 -22.98
C LYS A 67 1.17 -16.06 -22.33
N GLU A 68 2.09 -15.13 -22.09
CA GLU A 68 3.39 -15.41 -21.50
C GLU A 68 3.34 -15.44 -19.96
N ASN A 69 2.47 -14.62 -19.37
CA ASN A 69 2.36 -14.48 -17.92
C ASN A 69 1.07 -15.04 -17.31
N HIS A 70 0.13 -15.54 -18.15
CA HIS A 70 -1.16 -16.04 -17.70
C HIS A 70 -1.64 -17.21 -18.56
N ASN A 71 -1.82 -18.36 -17.92
CA ASN A 71 -2.20 -19.60 -18.59
C ASN A 71 -3.72 -19.89 -18.61
N CYS A 72 -4.52 -19.03 -17.94
CA CYS A 72 -5.97 -19.18 -17.93
C CYS A 72 -6.62 -18.38 -19.07
N ASP A 73 -7.85 -18.75 -19.42
CA ASP A 73 -8.63 -17.97 -20.37
C ASP A 73 -8.94 -16.57 -19.83
N ILE A 74 -8.96 -15.59 -20.73
CA ILE A 74 -9.23 -14.17 -20.37
C ILE A 74 -10.63 -13.97 -19.78
N SER A 75 -11.58 -14.88 -20.04
CA SER A 75 -12.93 -14.83 -19.46
C SER A 75 -12.94 -14.97 -17.94
N PHE A 76 -11.86 -15.50 -17.34
CA PHE A 76 -11.70 -15.56 -15.89
C PHE A 76 -11.21 -14.24 -15.26
N LEU A 77 -10.83 -13.24 -16.07
CA LEU A 77 -10.42 -11.93 -15.55
C LEU A 77 -11.63 -11.09 -15.17
N VAL A 78 -11.74 -10.74 -13.92
CA VAL A 78 -12.82 -9.92 -13.38
C VAL A 78 -12.28 -8.70 -12.65
N LYS A 79 -13.05 -7.61 -12.69
CA LYS A 79 -12.81 -6.41 -11.84
C LYS A 79 -13.58 -6.59 -10.53
N ARG A 80 -13.05 -6.04 -9.43
CA ARG A 80 -13.78 -6.00 -8.18
C ARG A 80 -14.96 -5.05 -8.28
N SER A 81 -16.07 -5.38 -7.64
CA SER A 81 -17.30 -4.54 -7.64
C SER A 81 -17.07 -3.17 -6.97
N ASP A 82 -16.09 -3.07 -6.09
CA ASP A 82 -15.74 -1.85 -5.37
C ASP A 82 -14.62 -1.02 -6.05
N ASP A 83 -14.08 -1.49 -7.18
CA ASP A 83 -13.10 -0.76 -8.00
C ASP A 83 -13.82 0.18 -8.99
N ASN A 84 -14.50 1.19 -8.46
CA ASN A 84 -15.17 2.24 -9.22
C ASN A 84 -14.78 3.64 -8.73
N GLU A 85 -14.94 4.65 -9.58
CA GLU A 85 -14.49 6.02 -9.31
C GLU A 85 -15.08 6.63 -8.03
N GLU A 86 -16.35 6.36 -7.75
CA GLU A 86 -17.01 6.90 -6.55
C GLU A 86 -16.40 6.33 -5.28
N THR A 87 -16.20 5.02 -5.23
CA THR A 87 -15.57 4.33 -4.09
C THR A 87 -14.12 4.76 -3.90
N ILE A 88 -13.38 4.91 -5.00
CA ILE A 88 -11.98 5.38 -4.97
C ILE A 88 -11.91 6.79 -4.40
N SER A 89 -12.74 7.72 -4.90
CA SER A 89 -12.76 9.10 -4.44
C SER A 89 -13.12 9.21 -2.95
N LYS A 90 -14.09 8.42 -2.47
CA LYS A 90 -14.43 8.34 -1.04
C LYS A 90 -13.27 7.82 -0.19
N ARG A 91 -12.57 6.76 -0.65
CA ARG A 91 -11.40 6.21 0.04
C ARG A 91 -10.25 7.20 0.08
N TYR A 92 -9.98 7.88 -1.03
CA TYR A 92 -8.92 8.89 -1.11
C TYR A 92 -9.21 10.07 -0.17
N LYS A 93 -10.44 10.58 -0.15
CA LYS A 93 -10.85 11.61 0.81
C LYS A 93 -10.66 11.15 2.26
N THR A 94 -11.08 9.93 2.58
CA THR A 94 -10.89 9.36 3.92
C THR A 94 -9.41 9.24 4.28
N TYR A 95 -8.55 8.90 3.31
CA TYR A 95 -7.10 8.87 3.49
C TYR A 95 -6.57 10.26 3.84
N ILE A 96 -6.91 11.29 3.06
CA ILE A 96 -6.48 12.67 3.33
C ILE A 96 -6.95 13.14 4.72
N ASP A 97 -8.21 12.90 5.05
CA ASP A 97 -8.81 13.44 6.28
C ASP A 97 -8.33 12.70 7.54
N LYS A 98 -8.09 11.40 7.47
CA LYS A 98 -7.85 10.54 8.65
C LYS A 98 -6.46 9.92 8.70
N THR A 99 -5.90 9.55 7.56
CA THR A 99 -4.64 8.80 7.51
C THR A 99 -3.45 9.71 7.33
N LEU A 100 -3.56 10.73 6.49
CA LEU A 100 -2.47 11.69 6.27
C LEU A 100 -1.94 12.33 7.58
N PRO A 101 -2.78 12.69 8.58
CA PRO A 101 -2.31 13.21 9.86
C PRO A 101 -1.39 12.25 10.65
N ILE A 102 -1.45 10.93 10.38
CA ILE A 102 -0.57 9.95 11.00
C ILE A 102 0.88 10.15 10.55
N LEU A 103 1.08 10.58 9.31
CA LEU A 103 2.42 10.82 8.76
C LEU A 103 3.15 11.90 9.55
N ASP A 104 2.46 12.97 9.93
CA ASP A 104 3.02 14.03 10.78
C ASP A 104 3.37 13.51 12.19
N TYR A 105 2.56 12.61 12.73
CA TYR A 105 2.82 11.96 14.01
C TYR A 105 4.13 11.15 13.96
N TYR A 106 4.27 10.26 12.98
CA TYR A 106 5.47 9.42 12.85
C TYR A 106 6.71 10.20 12.37
N LYS A 107 6.51 11.28 11.60
CA LYS A 107 7.59 12.19 11.22
C LYS A 107 8.23 12.87 12.44
N LYS A 108 7.42 13.34 13.40
CA LYS A 108 7.89 13.91 14.66
C LYS A 108 8.68 12.92 15.52
N LEU A 109 8.42 11.63 15.36
CA LEU A 109 9.14 10.55 16.02
C LEU A 109 10.39 10.10 15.24
N ASN A 110 10.70 10.69 14.10
CA ASN A 110 11.76 10.30 13.17
C ASN A 110 11.68 8.84 12.69
N LEU A 111 10.45 8.31 12.57
CA LEU A 111 10.18 6.94 12.13
C LEU A 111 9.70 6.86 10.67
N LEU A 112 9.32 8.01 10.07
CA LEU A 112 8.72 8.05 8.74
C LEU A 112 9.79 8.03 7.65
N HIS A 113 9.65 7.09 6.71
CA HIS A 113 10.40 7.02 5.47
C HIS A 113 9.45 7.16 4.29
N GLU A 114 9.70 8.12 3.41
CA GLU A 114 8.93 8.31 2.19
C GLU A 114 9.55 7.53 1.04
N ILE A 115 8.71 6.80 0.32
CA ILE A 115 9.08 5.97 -0.83
C ILE A 115 8.37 6.52 -2.05
N ASP A 116 9.08 6.68 -3.14
CA ASP A 116 8.47 7.03 -4.43
C ASP A 116 7.68 5.83 -4.97
N GLY A 117 6.38 5.83 -4.73
CA GLY A 117 5.46 4.80 -5.20
C GLY A 117 5.03 4.94 -6.67
N LYS A 118 5.59 5.91 -7.42
CA LYS A 118 5.30 6.13 -8.85
C LYS A 118 6.18 5.29 -9.76
N THR A 119 7.30 4.82 -9.24
CA THR A 119 8.26 3.98 -9.95
C THR A 119 7.75 2.55 -10.12
N ASP A 120 8.50 1.71 -10.81
CA ASP A 120 8.19 0.29 -10.95
C ASP A 120 8.39 -0.49 -9.64
N ILE A 121 7.87 -1.73 -9.62
CA ILE A 121 7.87 -2.58 -8.43
C ILE A 121 9.29 -2.87 -7.95
N ASP A 122 10.24 -3.08 -8.85
CA ASP A 122 11.62 -3.42 -8.50
C ASP A 122 12.33 -2.24 -7.84
N GLN A 123 12.12 -1.03 -8.36
CA GLN A 123 12.65 0.20 -7.77
C GLN A 123 12.04 0.50 -6.39
N ILE A 124 10.73 0.27 -6.21
CA ILE A 124 10.07 0.38 -4.90
C ILE A 124 10.67 -0.65 -3.93
N PHE A 125 10.84 -1.88 -4.37
CA PHE A 125 11.44 -2.94 -3.57
C PHE A 125 12.87 -2.60 -3.14
N GLU A 126 13.70 -2.06 -4.03
CA GLU A 126 15.05 -1.61 -3.69
C GLU A 126 15.05 -0.49 -2.65
N GLN A 127 14.18 0.52 -2.79
CA GLN A 127 14.07 1.61 -1.80
C GLN A 127 13.74 1.03 -0.42
N ILE A 128 12.73 0.15 -0.33
CA ILE A 128 12.33 -0.50 0.92
C ILE A 128 13.47 -1.33 1.51
N SER A 129 14.12 -2.14 0.68
CA SER A 129 15.23 -3.00 1.12
C SER A 129 16.40 -2.22 1.71
N ARG A 130 16.75 -1.09 1.12
CA ARG A 130 17.80 -0.19 1.64
C ARG A 130 17.44 0.38 3.00
N ILE A 131 16.19 0.81 3.19
CA ILE A 131 15.71 1.33 4.47
C ILE A 131 15.78 0.23 5.53
N ILE A 132 15.23 -0.95 5.26
CA ILE A 132 15.24 -2.07 6.21
C ILE A 132 16.67 -2.48 6.58
N ALA A 133 17.57 -2.61 5.60
CA ALA A 133 18.97 -2.94 5.86
C ALA A 133 19.66 -1.91 6.76
N SER A 134 19.29 -0.62 6.66
CA SER A 134 19.85 0.43 7.52
C SER A 134 19.35 0.36 8.98
N LEU A 135 18.23 -0.32 9.24
CA LEU A 135 17.69 -0.51 10.59
C LEU A 135 18.28 -1.73 11.31
N GLU A 136 18.91 -2.64 10.57
CA GLU A 136 19.50 -3.87 11.11
C GLU A 136 20.99 -3.70 11.48
N THR A 137 21.57 -2.53 11.19
CA THR A 137 22.94 -2.17 11.54
C THR A 137 22.99 -1.32 12.78
#